data_9ed67998ccd9a9f982af550f4246dd7c
#
_entry.id   9ed67998ccd9a9f982af550f4246dd7c
#
_cell.length_a   1.000
_cell.length_b   1.000
_cell.length_c   1.000
_cell.angle_alpha   90.00
_cell.angle_beta   90.00
_cell.angle_gamma   90.00
#
_symmetry.space_group_name_H-M   'P 1'
#
loop_
_entity.id
_entity.type
_entity.pdbx_description
1 polymer ?
#
loop_
_entity_poly.entity_id
_entity_poly.type
_entity_poly.pdbx_seq_one_letter_code
_entity_poly.pdbx_strand_id
1 'polypeptide(L)'
;MSDTASRGLNAAYWLGLAIGRLLAVPLASRLSPSAMLSADFAGIVLTSAAMLALCSAVPGATVGSTAYAPILWTLTIAFGLSMASIFPSVITHAERSISVTGRIASAFVVSAALGETLLPMLIALTYAGSHARFLQIILITCVAQVGAFVLARRAVGHIGRRRTGGVSGVASSTIEIQSEVSMVDLEVKPAYEG
;
A
#
# COMPACT_ATOMS: atom_id res chain seq x y z
N MET A 1 19.10 -4.30 -26.98
CA MET A 1 19.30 -5.27 -25.86
C MET A 1 19.39 -6.66 -26.46
N SER A 2 20.31 -7.53 -26.01
CA SER A 2 20.22 -8.94 -26.36
C SER A 2 19.01 -9.56 -25.62
N ASP A 3 18.28 -10.46 -26.28
CA ASP A 3 17.12 -11.16 -25.69
C ASP A 3 17.46 -11.84 -24.37
N THR A 4 18.70 -12.33 -24.24
CA THR A 4 19.20 -12.99 -23.04
C THR A 4 19.29 -12.02 -21.84
N ALA A 5 19.73 -10.79 -22.06
CA ALA A 5 19.87 -9.80 -20.98
C ALA A 5 18.49 -9.30 -20.49
N SER A 6 17.49 -9.14 -21.36
CA SER A 6 16.15 -8.76 -20.96
C SER A 6 15.43 -9.87 -20.18
N ARG A 7 15.59 -11.13 -20.59
CA ARG A 7 15.10 -12.29 -19.84
C ARG A 7 15.75 -12.40 -18.47
N GLY A 8 17.07 -12.16 -18.39
CA GLY A 8 17.80 -12.14 -17.13
C GLY A 8 17.30 -11.08 -16.16
N LEU A 9 17.05 -9.83 -16.61
CA LEU A 9 16.49 -8.79 -15.77
C LEU A 9 15.08 -9.13 -15.26
N ASN A 10 14.25 -9.72 -16.11
CA ASN A 10 12.94 -10.20 -15.67
C ASN A 10 13.06 -11.29 -14.59
N ALA A 11 13.99 -12.24 -14.75
CA ALA A 11 14.26 -13.26 -13.74
C ALA A 11 14.78 -12.63 -12.44
N ALA A 12 15.66 -11.62 -12.51
CA ALA A 12 16.17 -10.91 -11.34
C ALA A 12 15.06 -10.16 -10.58
N TYR A 13 14.11 -9.56 -11.28
CA TYR A 13 12.92 -8.95 -10.68
C TYR A 13 12.11 -9.98 -9.88
N TRP A 14 11.78 -11.12 -10.49
CA TRP A 14 11.02 -12.18 -9.83
C TRP A 14 11.77 -12.81 -8.64
N LEU A 15 13.09 -12.92 -8.75
CA LEU A 15 13.95 -13.37 -7.66
C LEU A 15 13.90 -12.38 -6.49
N GLY A 16 14.03 -11.08 -6.75
CA GLY A 16 13.89 -10.02 -5.75
C GLY A 16 12.53 -10.06 -5.05
N LEU A 17 11.46 -10.24 -5.82
CA LEU A 17 10.08 -10.35 -5.29
C LEU A 17 9.92 -11.62 -4.42
N ALA A 18 10.47 -12.76 -4.81
CA ALA A 18 10.42 -14.00 -4.04
C ALA A 18 11.18 -13.86 -2.71
N ILE A 19 12.40 -13.33 -2.75
CA ILE A 19 13.22 -13.08 -1.56
C ILE A 19 12.52 -12.08 -0.63
N GLY A 20 11.94 -11.01 -1.18
CA GLY A 20 11.20 -10.02 -0.42
C GLY A 20 10.00 -10.60 0.32
N ARG A 21 9.26 -11.52 -0.30
CA ARG A 21 8.15 -12.23 0.36
C ARG A 21 8.62 -13.10 1.53
N LEU A 22 9.76 -13.79 1.37
CA LEU A 22 10.35 -14.57 2.45
C LEU A 22 10.80 -13.68 3.62
N LEU A 23 11.43 -12.54 3.31
CA LEU A 23 11.87 -11.57 4.32
C LEU A 23 10.69 -10.82 4.98
N ALA A 24 9.58 -10.63 4.28
CA ALA A 24 8.40 -9.98 4.81
C ALA A 24 7.78 -10.75 6.00
N VAL A 25 7.89 -12.10 6.02
CA VAL A 25 7.34 -12.93 7.10
C VAL A 25 7.96 -12.58 8.46
N PRO A 26 9.30 -12.65 8.67
CA PRO A 26 9.89 -12.26 9.94
C PRO A 26 9.79 -10.75 10.22
N LEU A 27 9.76 -9.89 9.18
CA LEU A 27 9.58 -8.45 9.35
C LEU A 27 8.18 -8.11 9.88
N ALA A 28 7.15 -8.79 9.42
CA ALA A 28 5.76 -8.57 9.83
C ALA A 28 5.54 -8.86 11.33
N SER A 29 6.37 -9.70 11.95
CA SER A 29 6.34 -9.94 13.40
C SER A 29 6.94 -8.79 14.23
N ARG A 30 7.76 -7.95 13.64
CA ARG A 30 8.50 -6.86 14.33
C ARG A 30 8.05 -5.46 13.93
N LEU A 31 7.51 -5.29 12.73
CA LEU A 31 7.11 -3.99 12.18
C LEU A 31 5.60 -3.87 12.07
N SER A 32 5.10 -2.64 12.25
CA SER A 32 3.69 -2.36 11.97
C SER A 32 3.41 -2.41 10.45
N PRO A 33 2.23 -2.87 10.01
CA PRO A 33 1.88 -2.90 8.58
C PRO A 33 2.01 -1.54 7.89
N SER A 34 1.73 -0.45 8.62
CA SER A 34 1.89 0.90 8.08
C SER A 34 3.35 1.30 7.88
N ALA A 35 4.26 0.82 8.74
CA ALA A 35 5.70 1.06 8.59
C ALA A 35 6.27 0.24 7.43
N MET A 36 5.89 -1.03 7.30
CA MET A 36 6.27 -1.87 6.16
C MET A 36 5.82 -1.23 4.85
N LEU A 37 4.54 -0.85 4.78
CA LEU A 37 3.95 -0.26 3.59
C LEU A 37 4.61 1.08 3.20
N SER A 38 4.97 1.92 4.18
CA SER A 38 5.70 3.16 3.89
C SER A 38 7.13 2.91 3.41
N ALA A 39 7.81 1.90 3.93
CA ALA A 39 9.14 1.49 3.47
C ALA A 39 9.09 0.93 2.04
N ASP A 40 8.10 0.07 1.73
CA ASP A 40 7.88 -0.47 0.39
C ASP A 40 7.59 0.64 -0.64
N PHE A 41 6.69 1.56 -0.31
CA PHE A 41 6.38 2.69 -1.19
C PHE A 41 7.59 3.61 -1.41
N ALA A 42 8.37 3.89 -0.37
CA ALA A 42 9.62 4.64 -0.53
C ALA A 42 10.60 3.87 -1.44
N GLY A 43 10.73 2.57 -1.24
CA GLY A 43 11.59 1.69 -2.03
C GLY A 43 11.24 1.68 -3.51
N ILE A 44 9.96 1.51 -3.88
CA ILE A 44 9.55 1.49 -5.30
C ILE A 44 9.73 2.85 -5.97
N VAL A 45 9.47 3.96 -5.28
CA VAL A 45 9.66 5.30 -5.84
C VAL A 45 11.15 5.60 -6.01
N LEU A 46 11.99 5.32 -5.00
CA LEU A 46 13.43 5.56 -5.07
C LEU A 46 14.10 4.72 -6.16
N THR A 47 13.78 3.43 -6.24
CA THR A 47 14.38 2.54 -7.25
C THR A 47 13.93 2.88 -8.65
N SER A 48 12.65 3.21 -8.86
CA SER A 48 12.14 3.63 -10.18
C SER A 48 12.71 5.00 -10.61
N ALA A 49 12.85 5.95 -9.67
CA ALA A 49 13.50 7.23 -9.93
C ALA A 49 14.99 7.07 -10.26
N ALA A 50 15.70 6.19 -9.53
CA ALA A 50 17.10 5.90 -9.81
C ALA A 50 17.29 5.22 -11.17
N MET A 51 16.41 4.29 -11.57
CA MET A 51 16.42 3.71 -12.91
C MET A 51 16.22 4.75 -14.00
N LEU A 52 15.25 5.66 -13.82
CA LEU A 52 14.99 6.72 -14.77
C LEU A 52 16.16 7.69 -14.85
N ALA A 53 16.77 8.08 -13.73
CA ALA A 53 17.94 8.94 -13.67
C ALA A 53 19.14 8.29 -14.38
N LEU A 54 19.38 7.01 -14.15
CA LEU A 54 20.44 6.25 -14.84
C LEU A 54 20.22 6.25 -16.35
N CYS A 55 19.00 6.01 -16.81
CA CYS A 55 18.64 5.96 -18.22
C CYS A 55 18.77 7.34 -18.89
N SER A 56 18.48 8.43 -18.17
CA SER A 56 18.57 9.80 -18.68
C SER A 56 20.00 10.34 -18.68
N ALA A 57 20.82 9.95 -17.69
CA ALA A 57 22.21 10.42 -17.55
C ALA A 57 23.14 9.80 -18.59
N VAL A 58 22.82 8.61 -19.10
CA VAL A 58 23.67 7.89 -20.06
C VAL A 58 22.82 7.51 -21.27
N PRO A 59 22.73 8.38 -22.29
CA PRO A 59 22.09 8.07 -23.56
C PRO A 59 22.79 6.87 -24.20
N GLY A 60 22.06 5.76 -24.41
CA GLY A 60 22.63 4.51 -24.91
C GLY A 60 23.10 3.53 -23.83
N ALA A 61 22.89 3.81 -22.55
CA ALA A 61 23.04 2.82 -21.49
C ALA A 61 22.11 1.64 -21.76
N THR A 62 22.65 0.62 -22.38
CA THR A 62 21.98 -0.66 -22.58
C THR A 62 22.44 -1.64 -21.51
N VAL A 63 21.60 -2.61 -21.20
CA VAL A 63 21.95 -3.74 -20.30
C VAL A 63 23.23 -4.44 -20.73
N GLY A 64 23.67 -4.23 -21.95
CA GLY A 64 24.92 -4.77 -22.51
C GLY A 64 26.17 -3.92 -22.23
N SER A 65 26.06 -2.69 -21.71
CA SER A 65 27.24 -1.94 -21.34
C SER A 65 27.76 -2.43 -19.98
N THR A 66 28.99 -2.94 -19.97
CA THR A 66 29.63 -3.59 -18.80
C THR A 66 29.70 -2.70 -17.57
N ALA A 67 29.73 -1.37 -17.74
CA ALA A 67 29.83 -0.42 -16.63
C ALA A 67 28.51 -0.20 -15.86
N TYR A 68 27.36 -0.26 -16.52
CA TYR A 68 26.04 0.08 -15.93
C TYR A 68 25.16 -1.15 -15.63
N ALA A 69 25.51 -2.29 -16.22
CA ALA A 69 24.77 -3.52 -16.01
C ALA A 69 24.61 -3.89 -14.51
N PRO A 70 25.66 -3.88 -13.66
CA PRO A 70 25.53 -4.25 -12.26
C PRO A 70 24.55 -3.34 -11.50
N ILE A 71 24.57 -2.03 -11.79
CA ILE A 71 23.68 -1.05 -11.13
C ILE A 71 22.24 -1.33 -11.54
N LEU A 72 21.97 -1.57 -12.82
CA LEU A 72 20.63 -1.88 -13.30
C LEU A 72 20.08 -3.18 -12.71
N TRP A 73 20.91 -4.22 -12.62
CA TRP A 73 20.53 -5.47 -11.97
C TRP A 73 20.19 -5.29 -10.49
N THR A 74 21.03 -4.53 -9.77
CA THR A 74 20.79 -4.22 -8.34
C THR A 74 19.50 -3.43 -8.15
N LEU A 75 19.26 -2.41 -8.96
CA LEU A 75 18.02 -1.63 -8.89
C LEU A 75 16.79 -2.47 -9.22
N THR A 76 16.90 -3.40 -10.18
CA THR A 76 15.80 -4.30 -10.55
C THR A 76 15.44 -5.25 -9.41
N ILE A 77 16.44 -5.84 -8.75
CA ILE A 77 16.24 -6.70 -7.59
C ILE A 77 15.65 -5.90 -6.42
N ALA A 78 16.16 -4.70 -6.15
CA ALA A 78 15.68 -3.82 -5.09
C ALA A 78 14.23 -3.38 -5.33
N PHE A 79 13.87 -3.11 -6.59
CA PHE A 79 12.49 -2.81 -6.98
C PHE A 79 11.55 -4.00 -6.71
N GLY A 80 11.96 -5.22 -7.13
CA GLY A 80 11.20 -6.44 -6.85
C GLY A 80 11.03 -6.70 -5.36
N LEU A 81 12.10 -6.50 -4.58
CA LEU A 81 12.09 -6.63 -3.12
C LEU A 81 11.09 -5.67 -2.48
N SER A 82 11.08 -4.41 -2.91
CA SER A 82 10.17 -3.38 -2.38
C SER A 82 8.71 -3.62 -2.79
N MET A 83 8.44 -4.31 -3.90
CA MET A 83 7.08 -4.68 -4.30
C MET A 83 6.50 -5.86 -3.52
N ALA A 84 7.35 -6.65 -2.88
CA ALA A 84 7.00 -7.98 -2.38
C ALA A 84 5.94 -7.98 -1.28
N SER A 85 5.98 -7.01 -0.36
CA SER A 85 5.09 -6.99 0.80
C SER A 85 3.93 -6.00 0.69
N ILE A 86 3.82 -5.24 -0.41
CA ILE A 86 2.76 -4.23 -0.59
C ILE A 86 1.36 -4.86 -0.47
N PHE A 87 1.09 -5.91 -1.22
CA PHE A 87 -0.25 -6.52 -1.25
C PHE A 87 -0.68 -7.09 0.11
N PRO A 88 0.10 -7.96 0.79
CA PRO A 88 -0.28 -8.46 2.11
C PRO A 88 -0.35 -7.34 3.15
N SER A 89 0.53 -6.36 3.10
CA SER A 89 0.53 -5.23 4.04
C SER A 89 -0.69 -4.32 3.87
N VAL A 90 -1.17 -4.12 2.63
CA VAL A 90 -2.41 -3.36 2.35
C VAL A 90 -3.62 -4.09 2.94
N ILE A 91 -3.73 -5.41 2.74
CA ILE A 91 -4.83 -6.21 3.31
C ILE A 91 -4.81 -6.12 4.83
N THR A 92 -3.67 -6.39 5.46
CA THR A 92 -3.54 -6.34 6.93
C THR A 92 -3.81 -4.94 7.49
N HIS A 93 -3.43 -3.88 6.76
CA HIS A 93 -3.76 -2.51 7.13
C HIS A 93 -5.26 -2.23 7.03
N ALA A 94 -5.93 -2.76 5.99
CA ALA A 94 -7.38 -2.64 5.81
C ALA A 94 -8.15 -3.40 6.91
N GLU A 95 -7.73 -4.61 7.26
CA GLU A 95 -8.32 -5.44 8.33
C GLU A 95 -8.32 -4.75 9.70
N ARG A 96 -7.32 -3.92 9.98
CA ARG A 96 -7.26 -3.12 11.22
C ARG A 96 -8.24 -1.96 11.24
N SER A 97 -8.73 -1.53 10.09
CA SER A 97 -9.57 -0.34 9.93
C SER A 97 -11.03 -0.67 9.65
N ILE A 98 -11.28 -1.80 9.01
CA ILE A 98 -12.61 -2.27 8.61
C ILE A 98 -12.72 -3.78 8.83
N SER A 99 -13.91 -4.29 9.12
CA SER A 99 -14.18 -5.73 9.12
C SER A 99 -14.13 -6.24 7.68
N VAL A 100 -13.04 -6.93 7.29
CA VAL A 100 -12.88 -7.49 5.96
C VAL A 100 -13.79 -8.72 5.83
N THR A 101 -14.88 -8.55 5.08
CA THR A 101 -15.77 -9.65 4.69
C THR A 101 -15.26 -10.30 3.41
N GLY A 102 -15.74 -11.52 3.09
CA GLY A 102 -15.38 -12.20 1.84
C GLY A 102 -15.63 -11.37 0.58
N ARG A 103 -16.67 -10.51 0.58
CA ARG A 103 -16.95 -9.57 -0.54
C ARG A 103 -15.86 -8.52 -0.70
N ILE A 104 -15.34 -7.99 0.39
CA ILE A 104 -14.26 -6.99 0.37
C ILE A 104 -12.96 -7.64 -0.07
N ALA A 105 -12.65 -8.85 0.42
CA ALA A 105 -11.49 -9.60 -0.01
C ALA A 105 -11.52 -9.91 -1.51
N SER A 106 -12.67 -10.36 -2.05
CA SER A 106 -12.84 -10.59 -3.48
C SER A 106 -12.67 -9.30 -4.30
N ALA A 107 -13.16 -8.15 -3.82
CA ALA A 107 -12.96 -6.87 -4.49
C ALA A 107 -11.48 -6.48 -4.59
N PHE A 108 -10.69 -6.74 -3.53
CA PHE A 108 -9.23 -6.51 -3.57
C PHE A 108 -8.54 -7.39 -4.62
N VAL A 109 -8.88 -8.69 -4.67
CA VAL A 109 -8.30 -9.62 -5.64
C VAL A 109 -8.67 -9.24 -7.08
N VAL A 110 -9.95 -8.92 -7.34
CA VAL A 110 -10.41 -8.48 -8.67
C VAL A 110 -9.73 -7.18 -9.09
N SER A 111 -9.62 -6.20 -8.18
CA SER A 111 -8.93 -4.94 -8.47
C SER A 111 -7.45 -5.13 -8.79
N ALA A 112 -6.77 -6.04 -8.07
CA ALA A 112 -5.39 -6.39 -8.35
C ALA A 112 -5.24 -7.04 -9.74
N ALA A 113 -6.08 -8.02 -10.07
CA ALA A 113 -6.06 -8.70 -11.37
C ALA A 113 -6.35 -7.74 -12.54
N LEU A 114 -7.28 -6.79 -12.35
CA LEU A 114 -7.53 -5.73 -13.33
C LEU A 114 -6.30 -4.84 -13.51
N GLY A 115 -5.63 -4.44 -12.44
CA GLY A 115 -4.39 -3.66 -12.50
C GLY A 115 -3.27 -4.39 -13.22
N GLU A 116 -3.08 -5.67 -12.93
CA GLU A 116 -2.08 -6.53 -13.58
C GLU A 116 -2.34 -6.71 -15.08
N THR A 117 -3.58 -6.62 -15.52
CA THR A 117 -3.96 -6.76 -16.94
C THR A 117 -3.91 -5.42 -17.68
N LEU A 118 -4.50 -4.38 -17.09
CA LEU A 118 -4.66 -3.07 -17.74
C LEU A 118 -3.35 -2.31 -17.83
N LEU A 119 -2.48 -2.40 -16.81
CA LEU A 119 -1.24 -1.63 -16.76
C LEU A 119 -0.25 -2.05 -17.86
N PRO A 120 0.06 -3.33 -18.08
CA PRO A 120 0.89 -3.76 -19.21
C PRO A 120 0.29 -3.41 -20.57
N MET A 121 -1.03 -3.48 -20.71
CA MET A 121 -1.72 -3.07 -21.92
C MET A 121 -1.54 -1.57 -22.21
N LEU A 122 -1.71 -0.71 -21.22
CA LEU A 122 -1.48 0.73 -21.35
C LEU A 122 -0.01 1.04 -21.69
N ILE A 123 0.93 0.34 -21.05
CA ILE A 123 2.36 0.48 -21.35
C ILE A 123 2.62 0.06 -22.80
N ALA A 124 2.07 -1.06 -23.27
CA ALA A 124 2.25 -1.53 -24.65
C ALA A 124 1.72 -0.52 -25.68
N LEU A 125 0.57 0.11 -25.40
CA LEU A 125 -0.03 1.11 -26.29
C LEU A 125 0.75 2.44 -26.31
N THR A 126 1.40 2.80 -25.22
CA THR A 126 2.15 4.06 -25.09
C THR A 126 3.64 3.91 -25.33
N TYR A 127 4.14 2.67 -25.38
CA TYR A 127 5.54 2.37 -25.63
C TYR A 127 5.93 2.63 -27.09
N ALA A 128 6.39 3.84 -27.37
CA ALA A 128 6.88 4.23 -28.70
C ALA A 128 8.39 3.91 -28.88
N GLY A 129 8.85 2.75 -28.41
CA GLY A 129 10.25 2.31 -28.56
C GLY A 129 11.27 3.02 -27.66
N SER A 130 10.85 3.91 -26.76
CA SER A 130 11.75 4.65 -25.86
C SER A 130 11.77 4.05 -24.46
N HIS A 131 12.93 3.55 -24.03
CA HIS A 131 13.15 3.02 -22.69
C HIS A 131 12.85 4.06 -21.58
N ALA A 132 13.15 5.33 -21.84
CA ALA A 132 12.87 6.42 -20.91
C ALA A 132 11.37 6.60 -20.69
N ARG A 133 10.53 6.52 -21.72
CA ARG A 133 9.06 6.60 -21.57
C ARG A 133 8.51 5.45 -20.75
N PHE A 134 9.00 4.25 -20.94
CA PHE A 134 8.63 3.10 -20.13
C PHE A 134 8.90 3.34 -18.64
N LEU A 135 10.11 3.80 -18.30
CA LEU A 135 10.49 4.11 -16.91
C LEU A 135 9.71 5.29 -16.33
N GLN A 136 9.37 6.30 -17.15
CA GLN A 136 8.51 7.41 -16.74
C GLN A 136 7.10 6.91 -16.35
N ILE A 137 6.49 6.03 -17.14
CA ILE A 137 5.18 5.46 -16.86
C ILE A 137 5.23 4.66 -15.54
N ILE A 138 6.27 3.85 -15.34
CA ILE A 138 6.46 3.12 -14.08
C ILE A 138 6.54 4.10 -12.90
N LEU A 139 7.36 5.13 -12.98
CA LEU A 139 7.51 6.12 -11.91
C LEU A 139 6.19 6.84 -11.61
N ILE A 140 5.46 7.28 -12.64
CA ILE A 140 4.14 7.92 -12.49
C ILE A 140 3.18 6.98 -11.78
N THR A 141 3.16 5.70 -12.16
CA THR A 141 2.30 4.68 -11.54
C THR A 141 2.67 4.47 -10.06
N CYS A 142 3.97 4.39 -9.74
CA CYS A 142 4.43 4.28 -8.36
C CYS A 142 4.00 5.49 -7.51
N VAL A 143 4.14 6.71 -8.03
CA VAL A 143 3.71 7.93 -7.34
C VAL A 143 2.19 7.98 -7.18
N ALA A 144 1.43 7.59 -8.20
CA ALA A 144 -0.03 7.50 -8.13
C ALA A 144 -0.49 6.49 -7.05
N GLN A 145 0.20 5.38 -6.93
CA GLN A 145 -0.05 4.35 -5.91
C GLN A 145 0.15 4.90 -4.48
N VAL A 146 1.25 5.66 -4.26
CA VAL A 146 1.49 6.36 -2.98
C VAL A 146 0.39 7.37 -2.70
N GLY A 147 0.00 8.17 -3.69
CA GLY A 147 -1.08 9.14 -3.59
C GLY A 147 -2.42 8.48 -3.21
N ALA A 148 -2.79 7.40 -3.88
CA ALA A 148 -3.99 6.63 -3.57
C ALA A 148 -3.97 6.09 -2.13
N PHE A 149 -2.83 5.57 -1.66
CA PHE A 149 -2.68 5.09 -0.30
C PHE A 149 -2.83 6.21 0.74
N VAL A 150 -2.21 7.36 0.51
CA VAL A 150 -2.35 8.53 1.41
C VAL A 150 -3.80 9.02 1.47
N LEU A 151 -4.49 9.06 0.34
CA LEU A 151 -5.91 9.42 0.27
C LEU A 151 -6.78 8.40 1.03
N ALA A 152 -6.55 7.11 0.85
CA ALA A 152 -7.25 6.05 1.57
C ALA A 152 -7.06 6.18 3.09
N ARG A 153 -5.83 6.41 3.56
CA ARG A 153 -5.54 6.65 4.98
C ARG A 153 -6.27 7.86 5.55
N ARG A 154 -6.33 8.96 4.80
CA ARG A 154 -7.06 10.16 5.21
C ARG A 154 -8.55 9.90 5.30
N ALA A 155 -9.14 9.22 4.31
CA ALA A 155 -10.55 8.87 4.28
C ALA A 155 -10.95 8.00 5.49
N VAL A 156 -10.17 6.96 5.79
CA VAL A 156 -10.40 6.08 6.95
C VAL A 156 -10.27 6.86 8.27
N GLY A 157 -9.29 7.75 8.40
CA GLY A 157 -9.12 8.61 9.57
C GLY A 157 -10.32 9.54 9.82
N HIS A 158 -10.94 10.06 8.76
CA HIS A 158 -12.16 10.88 8.88
C HIS A 158 -13.39 10.07 9.32
N ILE A 159 -13.53 8.84 8.83
CA ILE A 159 -14.65 7.94 9.22
C ILE A 159 -14.50 7.51 10.68
N GLY A 160 -13.31 7.19 11.14
CA GLY A 160 -13.04 6.82 12.53
C GLY A 160 -13.36 7.95 13.51
N ARG A 161 -13.02 9.20 13.19
CA ARG A 161 -13.34 10.38 14.02
C ARG A 161 -14.85 10.63 14.12
N ARG A 162 -15.63 10.39 13.06
CA ARG A 162 -17.08 10.52 13.10
C ARG A 162 -17.74 9.47 14.00
N ARG A 163 -17.21 8.24 14.00
CA ARG A 163 -17.73 7.16 14.88
C ARG A 163 -17.46 7.43 16.36
N THR A 164 -16.28 7.87 16.72
CA THR A 164 -15.92 8.19 18.12
C THR A 164 -16.68 9.41 18.63
N GLY A 165 -16.93 10.44 17.82
CA GLY A 165 -17.78 11.59 18.20
C GLY A 165 -19.24 11.20 18.44
N GLY A 166 -19.78 10.27 17.66
CA GLY A 166 -21.15 9.77 17.86
C GLY A 166 -21.30 8.93 19.13
N VAL A 167 -20.34 8.07 19.44
CA VAL A 167 -20.36 7.23 20.64
C VAL A 167 -20.21 8.08 21.91
N SER A 168 -19.35 9.10 21.88
CA SER A 168 -19.20 10.04 23.00
C SER A 168 -20.49 10.81 23.29
N GLY A 169 -21.23 11.24 22.27
CA GLY A 169 -22.52 11.91 22.43
C GLY A 169 -23.60 10.99 23.03
N VAL A 170 -23.66 9.74 22.59
CA VAL A 170 -24.61 8.75 23.13
C VAL A 170 -24.26 8.36 24.58
N ALA A 171 -22.99 8.20 24.89
CA ALA A 171 -22.53 7.90 26.25
C ALA A 171 -22.88 9.04 27.23
N SER A 172 -22.70 10.31 26.80
CA SER A 172 -23.06 11.46 27.63
C SER A 172 -24.57 11.53 27.89
N SER A 173 -25.41 11.32 26.86
CA SER A 173 -26.87 11.32 27.03
C SER A 173 -27.35 10.14 27.87
N THR A 174 -26.72 8.97 27.80
CA THR A 174 -27.06 7.81 28.62
C THR A 174 -26.73 8.05 30.10
N ILE A 175 -25.60 8.70 30.40
CA ILE A 175 -25.21 9.07 31.77
C ILE A 175 -26.18 10.12 32.34
N GLU A 176 -26.64 11.05 31.54
CA GLU A 176 -27.59 12.10 31.95
C GLU A 176 -28.95 11.50 32.27
N ILE A 177 -29.47 10.60 31.43
CA ILE A 177 -30.71 9.85 31.68
C ILE A 177 -30.59 8.98 32.94
N GLN A 178 -29.44 8.30 33.12
CA GLN A 178 -29.21 7.47 34.30
C GLN A 178 -29.19 8.26 35.60
N SER A 179 -28.68 9.51 35.57
CA SER A 179 -28.68 10.42 36.71
C SER A 179 -30.07 10.95 37.05
N GLU A 180 -30.91 11.23 36.05
CA GLU A 180 -32.29 11.65 36.23
C GLU A 180 -33.15 10.50 36.84
N VAL A 181 -33.02 9.29 36.29
CA VAL A 181 -33.71 8.11 36.81
C VAL A 181 -33.34 7.83 38.28
N SER A 182 -32.05 7.97 38.61
CA SER A 182 -31.57 7.78 39.99
C SER A 182 -32.13 8.84 40.96
N MET A 183 -32.32 10.07 40.54
CA MET A 183 -32.94 11.13 41.37
C MET A 183 -34.44 10.90 41.58
N VAL A 184 -35.15 10.43 40.58
CA VAL A 184 -36.57 10.09 40.68
C VAL A 184 -36.79 8.90 41.65
N ASP A 185 -35.94 7.89 41.64
CA ASP A 185 -36.01 6.74 42.56
C ASP A 185 -35.72 7.15 44.01
N LEU A 186 -34.91 8.17 44.25
CA LEU A 186 -34.66 8.69 45.62
C LEU A 186 -35.83 9.51 46.14
N GLU A 187 -36.62 10.14 45.30
CA GLU A 187 -37.77 10.94 45.69
C GLU A 187 -39.05 10.15 45.93
N VAL A 188 -39.16 8.95 45.31
CA VAL A 188 -40.31 8.05 45.46
C VAL A 188 -40.20 7.15 46.70
N LYS A 189 -39.03 6.92 47.27
CA LYS A 189 -38.80 5.99 48.38
C LYS A 189 -39.33 6.40 49.76
N PRO A 190 -39.58 7.67 50.17
CA PRO A 190 -40.14 8.00 51.47
C PRO A 190 -41.63 7.92 51.60
N ALA A 191 -42.40 7.60 50.55
CA ALA A 191 -43.87 7.63 50.61
C ALA A 191 -44.56 6.33 51.09
N TYR A 192 -43.83 5.25 51.34
CA TYR A 192 -44.38 3.94 51.67
C TYR A 192 -43.94 3.34 53.04
N GLU A 193 -43.19 4.08 53.85
CA GLU A 193 -42.86 3.68 55.24
C GLU A 193 -43.53 4.64 56.24
N GLY A 194 -44.87 4.59 56.30
CA GLY A 194 -45.67 5.28 57.27
C GLY A 194 -46.94 4.48 57.60
#